data_37c666d6aa45aeb4acd176a9b17f0e3f
#
_entry.id   37c666d6aa45aeb4acd176a9b17f0e3f
#
_cell.length_a   1.000
_cell.length_b   1.000
_cell.length_c   1.000
_cell.angle_alpha   90.00
_cell.angle_beta   90.00
_cell.angle_gamma   90.00
#
_symmetry.space_group_name_H-M   'P 1'
#
loop_
_entity.id
_entity.type
_entity.pdbx_description
1 polymer ?
#
loop_
_entity_poly.entity_id
_entity_poly.type
_entity_poly.pdbx_seq_one_letter_code
_entity_poly.pdbx_strand_id
1 'polypeptide(L)'
;TEPSLWSMCVVGCRFELEEVVMLQTVSRLLPELPLFLMTAVATHLVMSFAQTLMHYKLGHHPMGGKFFRNHINFHHTYYSKDHLVSRTYLGDQGNNTPFFFIPVFLVGACTYLVLPIELFVVQVVACAASFYAHVFFDKEYRVEGSQLERFAWFRRKQELHFVHHRHANSNFAVIHFFWDRILGTYRRPDAGQALASGTLRIGGLG
;
A
#
# COMPACT_ATOMS: atom_id res chain seq x y z
N THR A 1 -36.62 4.23 -41.26
CA THR A 1 -36.87 2.77 -41.07
C THR A 1 -37.18 2.58 -39.61
N GLU A 2 -38.46 2.33 -39.30
CA GLU A 2 -38.91 2.05 -37.96
C GLU A 2 -38.35 0.67 -37.48
N PRO A 3 -37.91 0.53 -36.24
CA PRO A 3 -37.44 -0.74 -35.73
C PRO A 3 -38.61 -1.74 -35.69
N SER A 4 -38.39 -2.95 -36.18
CA SER A 4 -39.42 -3.97 -36.22
C SER A 4 -39.88 -4.33 -34.80
N LEU A 5 -41.17 -4.64 -34.61
CA LEU A 5 -41.74 -5.10 -33.32
C LEU A 5 -40.94 -6.26 -32.68
N TRP A 6 -40.35 -7.11 -33.53
CA TRP A 6 -39.44 -8.18 -33.10
C TRP A 6 -38.17 -7.69 -32.43
N SER A 7 -37.55 -6.63 -32.96
CA SER A 7 -36.32 -6.08 -32.31
C SER A 7 -36.62 -5.40 -30.98
N MET A 8 -37.78 -4.79 -30.81
CA MET A 8 -38.18 -4.20 -29.51
C MET A 8 -38.50 -5.26 -28.47
N CYS A 9 -39.12 -6.38 -28.84
CA CYS A 9 -39.44 -7.48 -27.93
C CYS A 9 -38.19 -8.20 -27.46
N VAL A 10 -37.21 -8.43 -28.33
CA VAL A 10 -35.94 -9.07 -27.98
C VAL A 10 -35.10 -8.19 -27.05
N VAL A 11 -35.07 -6.88 -27.27
CA VAL A 11 -34.36 -5.92 -26.40
C VAL A 11 -35.03 -5.83 -25.03
N GLY A 12 -36.39 -5.74 -24.98
CA GLY A 12 -37.11 -5.72 -23.67
C GLY A 12 -36.87 -6.96 -22.83
N CYS A 13 -36.98 -8.17 -23.41
CA CYS A 13 -36.71 -9.41 -22.72
C CYS A 13 -35.25 -9.53 -22.23
N ARG A 14 -34.32 -8.97 -22.96
CA ARG A 14 -32.90 -8.97 -22.56
C ARG A 14 -32.66 -8.08 -21.34
N PHE A 15 -33.24 -6.89 -21.28
CA PHE A 15 -33.13 -5.99 -20.12
C PHE A 15 -33.76 -6.60 -18.86
N GLU A 16 -34.95 -7.19 -18.97
CA GLU A 16 -35.60 -7.86 -17.83
C GLU A 16 -34.77 -9.03 -17.31
N LEU A 17 -34.17 -9.83 -18.20
CA LEU A 17 -33.32 -10.95 -17.81
C LEU A 17 -32.04 -10.47 -17.12
N GLU A 18 -31.38 -9.42 -17.61
CA GLU A 18 -30.18 -8.84 -16.99
C GLU A 18 -30.50 -8.27 -15.60
N GLU A 19 -31.66 -7.61 -15.42
CA GLU A 19 -32.09 -7.10 -14.11
C GLU A 19 -32.36 -8.22 -13.10
N VAL A 20 -33.06 -9.28 -13.51
CA VAL A 20 -33.33 -10.46 -12.65
C VAL A 20 -32.03 -11.14 -12.26
N VAL A 21 -31.10 -11.35 -13.19
CA VAL A 21 -29.79 -11.96 -12.91
C VAL A 21 -28.97 -11.10 -11.95
N MET A 22 -28.99 -9.77 -12.14
CA MET A 22 -28.31 -8.83 -11.27
C MET A 22 -28.89 -8.87 -9.84
N LEU A 23 -30.22 -8.83 -9.70
CA LEU A 23 -30.88 -8.88 -8.38
C LEU A 23 -30.60 -10.21 -7.66
N GLN A 24 -30.63 -11.32 -8.36
CA GLN A 24 -30.27 -12.63 -7.80
C GLN A 24 -28.81 -12.68 -7.35
N THR A 25 -27.90 -12.15 -8.16
CA THR A 25 -26.47 -12.06 -7.81
C THR A 25 -26.25 -11.22 -6.57
N VAL A 26 -26.85 -10.04 -6.50
CA VAL A 26 -26.76 -9.14 -5.34
C VAL A 26 -27.33 -9.81 -4.08
N SER A 27 -28.50 -10.42 -4.16
CA SER A 27 -29.13 -11.10 -3.01
C SER A 27 -28.29 -12.28 -2.49
N ARG A 28 -27.55 -12.94 -3.36
CA ARG A 28 -26.61 -14.01 -2.98
C ARG A 28 -25.34 -13.47 -2.32
N LEU A 29 -24.80 -12.36 -2.81
CA LEU A 29 -23.51 -11.83 -2.33
C LEU A 29 -23.63 -10.97 -1.07
N LEU A 30 -24.79 -10.34 -0.83
CA LEU A 30 -25.00 -9.47 0.34
C LEU A 30 -24.71 -10.14 1.69
N PRO A 31 -25.17 -11.37 1.95
CA PRO A 31 -24.87 -12.08 3.21
C PRO A 31 -23.38 -12.39 3.39
N GLU A 32 -22.62 -12.52 2.29
CA GLU A 32 -21.19 -12.83 2.29
C GLU A 32 -20.30 -11.58 2.48
N LEU A 33 -20.87 -10.38 2.42
CA LEU A 33 -20.13 -9.12 2.51
C LEU A 33 -19.26 -9.01 3.77
N PRO A 34 -19.70 -9.41 4.98
CA PRO A 34 -18.84 -9.40 6.16
C PRO A 34 -17.62 -10.30 6.00
N LEU A 35 -17.77 -11.47 5.37
CA LEU A 35 -16.68 -12.41 5.13
C LEU A 35 -15.69 -11.85 4.09
N PHE A 36 -16.17 -11.20 3.03
CA PHE A 36 -15.33 -10.51 2.05
C PHE A 36 -14.52 -9.39 2.69
N LEU A 37 -15.15 -8.56 3.53
CA LEU A 37 -14.47 -7.49 4.27
C LEU A 37 -13.41 -8.05 5.23
N MET A 38 -13.74 -9.08 5.99
CA MET A 38 -12.78 -9.75 6.88
C MET A 38 -11.59 -10.31 6.11
N THR A 39 -11.83 -10.98 4.97
CA THR A 39 -10.78 -11.51 4.09
C THR A 39 -9.89 -10.39 3.57
N ALA A 40 -10.47 -9.29 3.10
CA ALA A 40 -9.72 -8.14 2.59
C ALA A 40 -8.86 -7.49 3.68
N VAL A 41 -9.43 -7.26 4.88
CA VAL A 41 -8.70 -6.67 6.02
C VAL A 41 -7.58 -7.59 6.51
N ALA A 42 -7.87 -8.88 6.70
CA ALA A 42 -6.87 -9.86 7.12
C ALA A 42 -5.71 -9.93 6.12
N THR A 43 -6.03 -10.00 4.83
CA THR A 43 -5.03 -9.99 3.74
C THR A 43 -4.19 -8.72 3.77
N HIS A 44 -4.81 -7.55 3.91
CA HIS A 44 -4.08 -6.29 4.00
C HIS A 44 -3.13 -6.25 5.20
N LEU A 45 -3.57 -6.72 6.37
CA LEU A 45 -2.72 -6.79 7.57
C LEU A 45 -1.54 -7.75 7.37
N VAL A 46 -1.77 -8.94 6.83
CA VAL A 46 -0.70 -9.91 6.52
C VAL A 46 0.29 -9.32 5.52
N MET A 47 -0.20 -8.70 4.44
CA MET A 47 0.65 -8.08 3.43
C MET A 47 1.48 -6.92 3.98
N SER A 48 0.87 -6.03 4.75
CA SER A 48 1.59 -4.89 5.35
C SER A 48 2.62 -5.35 6.39
N PHE A 49 2.35 -6.42 7.14
CA PHE A 49 3.33 -7.05 8.01
C PHE A 49 4.51 -7.65 7.23
N ALA A 50 4.21 -8.45 6.20
CA ALA A 50 5.23 -9.08 5.35
C ALA A 50 6.14 -8.02 4.70
N GLN A 51 5.57 -6.94 4.18
CA GLN A 51 6.30 -5.80 3.62
C GLN A 51 7.23 -5.15 4.66
N THR A 52 6.72 -4.91 5.88
CA THR A 52 7.52 -4.37 6.99
C THR A 52 8.66 -5.30 7.37
N LEU A 53 8.38 -6.60 7.48
CA LEU A 53 9.37 -7.62 7.83
C LEU A 53 10.45 -7.77 6.74
N MET A 54 10.06 -7.74 5.46
CA MET A 54 11.00 -7.75 4.33
C MET A 54 11.87 -6.50 4.34
N HIS A 55 11.30 -5.33 4.56
CA HIS A 55 12.04 -4.07 4.69
C HIS A 55 13.07 -4.18 5.82
N TYR A 56 12.65 -4.62 7.00
CA TYR A 56 13.52 -4.83 8.14
C TYR A 56 14.61 -5.87 7.88
N LYS A 57 14.22 -7.11 7.47
CA LYS A 57 15.15 -8.25 7.42
C LYS A 57 15.95 -8.32 6.11
N LEU A 58 15.37 -7.90 5.00
CA LEU A 58 16.03 -7.98 3.69
C LEU A 58 16.51 -6.63 3.18
N GLY A 59 15.81 -5.54 3.51
CA GLY A 59 16.19 -4.19 3.10
C GLY A 59 17.41 -3.65 3.85
N HIS A 60 17.54 -4.00 5.13
CA HIS A 60 18.58 -3.46 6.03
C HIS A 60 19.64 -4.48 6.46
N HIS A 61 19.61 -5.72 5.96
CA HIS A 61 20.64 -6.72 6.27
C HIS A 61 21.26 -7.28 4.98
N PRO A 62 22.59 -7.51 4.95
CA PRO A 62 23.31 -8.00 3.78
C PRO A 62 22.76 -9.32 3.22
N MET A 63 22.10 -10.14 4.07
CA MET A 63 21.43 -11.38 3.63
C MET A 63 20.34 -11.14 2.59
N GLY A 64 19.80 -9.93 2.49
CA GLY A 64 18.83 -9.51 1.46
C GLY A 64 19.42 -9.39 0.05
N GLY A 65 20.75 -9.52 -0.09
CA GLY A 65 21.41 -9.58 -1.39
C GLY A 65 21.13 -8.35 -2.27
N LYS A 66 20.50 -8.56 -3.43
CA LYS A 66 20.16 -7.46 -4.34
C LYS A 66 19.15 -6.47 -3.73
N PHE A 67 18.18 -6.96 -2.97
CA PHE A 67 17.21 -6.09 -2.28
C PHE A 67 17.90 -5.13 -1.31
N PHE A 68 18.82 -5.64 -0.47
CA PHE A 68 19.63 -4.83 0.44
C PHE A 68 20.45 -3.78 -0.32
N ARG A 69 21.20 -4.21 -1.36
CA ARG A 69 22.04 -3.26 -2.14
C ARG A 69 21.22 -2.17 -2.79
N ASN A 70 20.09 -2.50 -3.39
CA ASN A 70 19.20 -1.50 -3.99
C ASN A 70 18.66 -0.54 -2.94
N HIS A 71 18.26 -1.07 -1.77
CA HIS A 71 17.67 -0.27 -0.71
C HIS A 71 18.69 0.69 -0.09
N ILE A 72 19.87 0.21 0.28
CA ILE A 72 20.88 1.05 0.94
C ILE A 72 21.63 1.94 -0.07
N ASN A 73 22.09 1.39 -1.19
CA ASN A 73 22.99 2.12 -2.10
C ASN A 73 22.26 3.11 -3.01
N PHE A 74 20.95 2.92 -3.24
CA PHE A 74 20.18 3.86 -4.06
C PHE A 74 19.15 4.61 -3.19
N HIS A 75 18.22 3.89 -2.58
CA HIS A 75 17.10 4.50 -1.87
C HIS A 75 17.55 5.38 -0.68
N HIS A 76 18.36 4.86 0.26
CA HIS A 76 18.91 5.65 1.37
C HIS A 76 19.98 6.66 0.95
N THR A 77 20.57 6.51 -0.22
CA THR A 77 21.52 7.49 -0.77
C THR A 77 20.78 8.69 -1.38
N TYR A 78 19.72 8.42 -2.15
CA TYR A 78 18.90 9.50 -2.73
C TYR A 78 18.09 10.25 -1.67
N TYR A 79 17.53 9.52 -0.72
CA TYR A 79 16.78 10.09 0.40
C TYR A 79 17.58 9.96 1.69
N SER A 80 18.71 10.67 1.75
CA SER A 80 19.58 10.70 2.92
C SER A 80 18.95 11.49 4.07
N LYS A 81 19.56 11.41 5.27
CA LYS A 81 19.12 12.14 6.46
C LYS A 81 18.97 13.67 6.25
N ASP A 82 19.73 14.24 5.31
CA ASP A 82 19.75 15.67 5.01
C ASP A 82 18.92 16.02 3.75
N HIS A 83 18.42 15.03 3.03
CA HIS A 83 17.64 15.19 1.81
C HIS A 83 16.48 14.18 1.76
N LEU A 84 15.43 14.42 2.53
CA LEU A 84 14.33 13.49 2.76
C LEU A 84 13.20 13.58 1.72
N VAL A 85 13.12 14.70 1.01
CA VAL A 85 12.11 14.97 -0.02
C VAL A 85 12.76 15.57 -1.27
N SER A 86 12.09 15.40 -2.41
CA SER A 86 12.51 16.01 -3.68
C SER A 86 11.29 16.42 -4.50
N ARG A 87 11.46 17.31 -5.49
CA ARG A 87 10.37 17.73 -6.37
C ARG A 87 9.80 16.60 -7.21
N THR A 88 10.66 15.64 -7.58
CA THR A 88 10.27 14.44 -8.33
C THR A 88 10.71 13.21 -7.56
N TYR A 89 9.92 12.14 -7.63
CA TYR A 89 10.29 10.88 -6.99
C TYR A 89 11.52 10.27 -7.67
N LEU A 90 12.56 9.96 -6.88
CA LEU A 90 13.85 9.44 -7.34
C LEU A 90 13.99 7.91 -7.19
N GLY A 91 12.89 7.21 -6.97
CA GLY A 91 12.90 5.79 -6.58
C GLY A 91 13.09 4.77 -7.70
N ASP A 92 13.13 5.20 -8.97
CA ASP A 92 13.15 4.28 -10.12
C ASP A 92 14.49 3.56 -10.29
N GLN A 93 15.58 4.16 -9.84
CA GLN A 93 16.90 3.51 -9.84
C GLN A 93 17.04 2.64 -8.57
N GLY A 94 17.28 1.37 -8.76
CA GLY A 94 17.33 0.42 -7.66
C GLY A 94 15.95 -0.08 -7.21
N ASN A 95 15.03 -0.20 -8.16
CA ASN A 95 13.65 -0.62 -7.92
C ASN A 95 13.56 -1.96 -7.20
N ASN A 96 13.01 -1.93 -5.98
CA ASN A 96 12.76 -3.10 -5.15
C ASN A 96 11.33 -3.66 -5.32
N THR A 97 10.49 -3.01 -6.10
CA THR A 97 9.09 -3.41 -6.37
C THR A 97 8.93 -4.90 -6.69
N PRO A 98 9.76 -5.51 -7.56
CA PRO A 98 9.62 -6.94 -7.88
C PRO A 98 9.75 -7.87 -6.67
N PHE A 99 10.51 -7.51 -5.64
CA PHE A 99 10.68 -8.36 -4.45
C PHE A 99 9.40 -8.43 -3.62
N PHE A 100 8.57 -7.39 -3.64
CA PHE A 100 7.30 -7.38 -2.92
C PHE A 100 6.23 -8.28 -3.54
N PHE A 101 6.45 -8.82 -4.75
CA PHE A 101 5.60 -9.88 -5.29
C PHE A 101 5.84 -11.23 -4.61
N ILE A 102 6.98 -11.44 -3.94
CA ILE A 102 7.28 -12.69 -3.24
C ILE A 102 6.20 -13.01 -2.18
N PRO A 103 5.89 -12.14 -1.21
CA PRO A 103 4.82 -12.42 -0.25
C PRO A 103 3.44 -12.54 -0.92
N VAL A 104 3.14 -11.78 -1.97
CA VAL A 104 1.88 -11.92 -2.73
C VAL A 104 1.76 -13.34 -3.30
N PHE A 105 2.82 -13.82 -3.94
CA PHE A 105 2.84 -15.15 -4.53
C PHE A 105 2.73 -16.25 -3.47
N LEU A 106 3.48 -16.14 -2.37
CA LEU A 106 3.45 -17.13 -1.29
C LEU A 106 2.06 -17.19 -0.62
N VAL A 107 1.48 -16.05 -0.28
CA VAL A 107 0.13 -15.99 0.29
C VAL A 107 -0.89 -16.58 -0.69
N GLY A 108 -0.83 -16.19 -1.97
CA GLY A 108 -1.71 -16.73 -3.01
C GLY A 108 -1.58 -18.24 -3.19
N ALA A 109 -0.36 -18.76 -3.28
CA ALA A 109 -0.12 -20.20 -3.44
C ALA A 109 -0.62 -20.99 -2.23
N CYS A 110 -0.40 -20.51 -1.01
CA CYS A 110 -0.86 -21.17 0.21
C CYS A 110 -2.39 -21.22 0.34
N THR A 111 -3.09 -20.23 -0.19
CA THR A 111 -4.55 -20.09 -0.01
C THR A 111 -5.37 -20.55 -1.19
N TYR A 112 -4.79 -20.64 -2.39
CA TYR A 112 -5.48 -21.04 -3.62
C TYR A 112 -6.21 -22.38 -3.50
N LEU A 113 -5.63 -23.35 -2.80
CA LEU A 113 -6.21 -24.69 -2.63
C LEU A 113 -7.21 -24.80 -1.47
N VAL A 114 -7.27 -23.80 -0.58
CA VAL A 114 -8.07 -23.87 0.65
C VAL A 114 -9.23 -22.87 0.69
N LEU A 115 -9.12 -21.76 -0.05
CA LEU A 115 -10.18 -20.75 -0.09
C LEU A 115 -11.19 -21.05 -1.21
N PRO A 116 -12.49 -20.81 -0.98
CA PRO A 116 -13.47 -20.68 -2.04
C PRO A 116 -13.03 -19.64 -3.06
N ILE A 117 -13.37 -19.83 -4.33
CA ILE A 117 -12.87 -18.97 -5.42
C ILE A 117 -13.24 -17.49 -5.22
N GLU A 118 -14.42 -17.21 -4.66
CA GLU A 118 -14.89 -15.86 -4.38
C GLU A 118 -13.97 -15.15 -3.34
N LEU A 119 -13.60 -15.84 -2.27
CA LEU A 119 -12.69 -15.32 -1.25
C LEU A 119 -11.27 -15.20 -1.77
N PHE A 120 -10.84 -16.13 -2.61
CA PHE A 120 -9.53 -16.04 -3.26
C PHE A 120 -9.43 -14.82 -4.18
N VAL A 121 -10.47 -14.51 -4.95
CA VAL A 121 -10.53 -13.29 -5.77
C VAL A 121 -10.46 -12.04 -4.90
N VAL A 122 -11.22 -11.96 -3.80
CA VAL A 122 -11.14 -10.87 -2.82
C VAL A 122 -9.72 -10.72 -2.27
N GLN A 123 -9.09 -11.82 -1.92
CA GLN A 123 -7.70 -11.83 -1.44
C GLN A 123 -6.72 -11.29 -2.48
N VAL A 124 -6.81 -11.72 -3.73
CA VAL A 124 -5.93 -11.23 -4.81
C VAL A 124 -6.09 -9.72 -5.00
N VAL A 125 -7.32 -9.23 -5.01
CA VAL A 125 -7.60 -7.78 -5.10
C VAL A 125 -7.03 -7.04 -3.88
N ALA A 126 -7.20 -7.57 -2.68
CA ALA A 126 -6.66 -6.99 -1.45
C ALA A 126 -5.12 -6.99 -1.42
N CYS A 127 -4.47 -8.05 -1.94
CA CYS A 127 -3.02 -8.08 -2.14
C CYS A 127 -2.55 -6.96 -3.06
N ALA A 128 -3.19 -6.81 -4.23
CA ALA A 128 -2.86 -5.76 -5.19
C ALA A 128 -3.07 -4.37 -4.61
N ALA A 129 -4.19 -4.14 -3.91
CA ALA A 129 -4.48 -2.87 -3.24
C ALA A 129 -3.46 -2.56 -2.13
N SER A 130 -3.08 -3.56 -1.32
CA SER A 130 -2.08 -3.40 -0.26
C SER A 130 -0.69 -3.09 -0.82
N PHE A 131 -0.32 -3.75 -1.90
CA PHE A 131 0.92 -3.48 -2.61
C PHE A 131 0.95 -2.06 -3.20
N TYR A 132 -0.10 -1.68 -3.90
CA TYR A 132 -0.24 -0.34 -4.45
C TYR A 132 -0.18 0.74 -3.35
N ALA A 133 -0.88 0.53 -2.23
CA ALA A 133 -0.86 1.44 -1.10
C ALA A 133 0.56 1.62 -0.53
N HIS A 134 1.35 0.53 -0.44
CA HIS A 134 2.74 0.59 0.01
C HIS A 134 3.59 1.49 -0.90
N VAL A 135 3.57 1.23 -2.20
CA VAL A 135 4.32 2.01 -3.19
C VAL A 135 3.87 3.46 -3.23
N PHE A 136 2.55 3.68 -3.17
CA PHE A 136 1.95 5.00 -3.17
C PHE A 136 2.39 5.83 -1.95
N PHE A 137 2.27 5.30 -0.74
CA PHE A 137 2.68 6.03 0.47
C PHE A 137 4.18 6.25 0.54
N ASP A 138 4.99 5.27 0.14
CA ASP A 138 6.44 5.43 0.08
C ASP A 138 6.84 6.60 -0.84
N LYS A 139 6.19 6.70 -2.00
CA LYS A 139 6.36 7.82 -2.93
C LYS A 139 5.88 9.15 -2.34
N GLU A 140 4.64 9.19 -1.83
CA GLU A 140 4.02 10.42 -1.34
C GLU A 140 4.76 11.03 -0.13
N TYR A 141 5.41 10.20 0.70
CA TYR A 141 6.25 10.71 1.79
C TYR A 141 7.47 11.49 1.30
N ARG A 142 7.91 11.30 0.05
CA ARG A 142 9.16 11.82 -0.50
C ARG A 142 8.98 12.94 -1.51
N VAL A 143 7.76 13.23 -1.94
CA VAL A 143 7.47 14.28 -2.90
C VAL A 143 7.09 15.57 -2.17
N GLU A 144 7.79 16.67 -2.48
CA GLU A 144 7.49 18.00 -1.95
C GLU A 144 6.07 18.45 -2.35
N GLY A 145 5.30 18.94 -1.39
CA GLY A 145 3.97 19.48 -1.66
C GLY A 145 2.91 18.44 -1.97
N SER A 146 3.08 17.19 -1.51
CA SER A 146 2.03 16.17 -1.62
C SER A 146 0.70 16.70 -1.07
N GLN A 147 -0.39 16.49 -1.82
CA GLN A 147 -1.74 16.88 -1.42
C GLN A 147 -2.17 16.20 -0.09
N LEU A 148 -1.53 15.10 0.27
CA LEU A 148 -1.81 14.40 1.52
C LEU A 148 -1.23 15.11 2.75
N GLU A 149 -0.27 16.01 2.57
CA GLU A 149 0.32 16.77 3.69
C GLU A 149 -0.69 17.68 4.41
N ARG A 150 -1.84 17.99 3.80
CA ARG A 150 -2.95 18.68 4.49
C ARG A 150 -3.53 17.88 5.66
N PHE A 151 -3.37 16.54 5.66
CA PHE A 151 -3.90 15.67 6.69
C PHE A 151 -2.88 15.41 7.81
N ALA A 152 -3.25 15.64 9.07
CA ALA A 152 -2.38 15.44 10.22
C ALA A 152 -1.90 13.99 10.37
N TRP A 153 -2.76 13.00 10.06
CA TRP A 153 -2.39 11.59 10.09
C TRP A 153 -1.31 11.24 9.08
N PHE A 154 -1.33 11.87 7.91
CA PHE A 154 -0.32 11.65 6.87
C PHE A 154 1.02 12.26 7.29
N ARG A 155 1.05 13.53 7.72
CA ARG A 155 2.27 14.18 8.22
C ARG A 155 2.93 13.39 9.34
N ARG A 156 2.12 12.84 10.28
CA ARG A 156 2.66 11.99 11.34
C ARG A 156 3.32 10.72 10.81
N LYS A 157 2.73 10.06 9.81
CA LYS A 157 3.33 8.87 9.18
C LYS A 157 4.58 9.22 8.38
N GLN A 158 4.55 10.30 7.60
CA GLN A 158 5.69 10.85 6.88
C GLN A 158 6.86 11.13 7.83
N GLU A 159 6.61 11.74 8.98
CA GLU A 159 7.63 12.02 9.98
C GLU A 159 8.23 10.73 10.57
N LEU A 160 7.42 9.71 10.88
CA LEU A 160 7.91 8.41 11.32
C LEU A 160 8.79 7.73 10.26
N HIS A 161 8.42 7.88 8.99
CA HIS A 161 9.22 7.39 7.88
C HIS A 161 10.54 8.16 7.73
N PHE A 162 10.55 9.48 7.96
CA PHE A 162 11.77 10.28 8.00
C PHE A 162 12.70 9.92 9.17
N VAL A 163 12.13 9.50 10.31
CA VAL A 163 12.92 8.91 11.41
C VAL A 163 13.66 7.68 10.93
N HIS A 164 13.04 6.82 10.10
CA HIS A 164 13.69 5.67 9.49
C HIS A 164 14.92 6.07 8.66
N HIS A 165 14.81 7.08 7.80
CA HIS A 165 15.94 7.55 6.98
C HIS A 165 17.07 8.19 7.78
N ARG A 166 16.76 8.79 8.94
CA ARG A 166 17.77 9.31 9.87
C ARG A 166 18.39 8.21 10.75
N HIS A 167 17.62 7.17 11.02
CA HIS A 167 17.97 6.07 11.91
C HIS A 167 17.57 4.74 11.26
N ALA A 168 18.45 4.23 10.41
CA ALA A 168 18.20 3.07 9.53
C ALA A 168 17.86 1.75 10.25
N ASN A 169 17.84 1.73 11.58
CA ASN A 169 17.48 0.58 12.42
C ASN A 169 16.10 0.71 13.09
N SER A 170 15.25 1.62 12.62
CA SER A 170 13.93 1.90 13.22
C SER A 170 12.87 2.21 12.18
N ASN A 171 11.59 2.04 12.53
CA ASN A 171 10.41 2.46 11.76
C ASN A 171 10.38 1.92 10.32
N PHE A 172 10.48 0.61 10.15
CA PHE A 172 10.50 -0.05 8.84
C PHE A 172 9.14 -0.08 8.13
N ALA A 173 8.04 0.11 8.87
CA ALA A 173 6.72 0.15 8.28
C ALA A 173 6.51 1.41 7.43
N VAL A 174 5.80 1.26 6.30
CA VAL A 174 5.34 2.37 5.46
C VAL A 174 3.87 2.69 5.73
N ILE A 175 3.03 1.68 5.88
CA ILE A 175 1.57 1.88 6.06
C ILE A 175 1.18 1.89 7.53
N HIS A 176 1.57 0.89 8.30
CA HIS A 176 1.13 0.65 9.66
C HIS A 176 2.28 0.56 10.66
N PHE A 177 2.69 1.67 11.23
CA PHE A 177 3.79 1.76 12.20
C PHE A 177 3.54 1.04 13.54
N PHE A 178 2.36 0.45 13.76
CA PHE A 178 2.16 -0.46 14.87
C PHE A 178 2.93 -1.78 14.73
N TRP A 179 3.26 -2.18 13.48
CA TRP A 179 4.15 -3.32 13.25
C TRP A 179 5.55 -3.10 13.82
N ASP A 180 6.07 -1.87 13.74
CA ASP A 180 7.34 -1.52 14.37
C ASP A 180 7.29 -1.65 15.89
N ARG A 181 6.13 -1.38 16.50
CA ARG A 181 5.96 -1.61 17.96
C ARG A 181 5.99 -3.09 18.31
N ILE A 182 5.35 -3.93 17.51
CA ILE A 182 5.36 -5.40 17.68
C ILE A 182 6.77 -5.96 17.46
N LEU A 183 7.49 -5.43 16.47
CA LEU A 183 8.87 -5.85 16.15
C LEU A 183 9.94 -5.23 17.07
N GLY A 184 9.58 -4.30 17.95
CA GLY A 184 10.52 -3.59 18.81
C GLY A 184 11.39 -2.56 18.09
N THR A 185 11.01 -2.15 16.90
CA THR A 185 11.77 -1.23 16.03
C THR A 185 11.19 0.19 16.01
N TYR A 186 10.12 0.45 16.78
CA TYR A 186 9.46 1.76 16.81
C TYR A 186 10.30 2.81 17.52
N ARG A 187 10.55 3.93 16.84
CA ARG A 187 11.20 5.11 17.39
C ARG A 187 10.31 6.34 17.20
N ARG A 188 10.17 7.15 18.23
CA ARG A 188 9.48 8.45 18.14
C ARG A 188 10.35 9.48 17.45
N PRO A 189 9.74 10.44 16.71
CA PRO A 189 10.47 11.63 16.26
C PRO A 189 11.04 12.40 17.44
N ASP A 190 12.25 12.90 17.29
CA ASP A 190 12.88 13.75 18.30
C ASP A 190 12.19 15.13 18.30
N ALA A 191 11.86 15.66 19.48
CA ALA A 191 11.05 16.87 19.63
C ALA A 191 11.62 18.10 18.91
N GLY A 192 12.96 18.24 18.85
CA GLY A 192 13.64 19.32 18.12
C GLY A 192 13.55 19.21 16.59
N GLN A 193 13.40 18.01 16.04
CA GLN A 193 13.30 17.76 14.60
C GLN A 193 11.90 18.00 14.06
N ALA A 194 10.87 17.74 14.86
CA ALA A 194 9.48 18.05 14.54
C ALA A 194 9.24 19.54 14.35
N LEU A 195 9.89 20.38 15.17
CA LEU A 195 9.85 21.84 15.08
C LEU A 195 10.59 22.36 13.82
N ALA A 196 11.73 21.79 13.47
CA ALA A 196 12.51 22.18 12.28
C ALA A 196 11.76 21.87 10.97
N SER A 197 11.05 20.75 10.89
CA SER A 197 10.19 20.41 9.72
C SER A 197 8.99 21.35 9.58
N GLY A 198 8.46 21.87 10.68
CA GLY A 198 7.39 22.87 10.71
C GLY A 198 7.85 24.27 10.32
N THR A 199 9.06 24.66 10.72
CA THR A 199 9.61 26.02 10.51
C THR A 199 10.08 26.23 9.06
N LEU A 200 10.62 25.20 8.40
CA LEU A 200 10.99 25.26 6.97
C LEU A 200 9.78 25.45 6.04
N ARG A 201 8.58 25.08 6.49
CA ARG A 201 7.34 25.26 5.70
C ARG A 201 6.69 26.63 5.83
N ILE A 202 7.00 27.40 6.88
CA ILE A 202 6.45 28.76 7.10
C ILE A 202 7.30 29.83 6.42
N GLY A 203 8.58 29.56 6.14
CA GLY A 203 9.52 30.51 5.54
C GLY A 203 9.47 30.63 4.00
N GLY A 204 8.61 29.87 3.32
CA GLY A 204 8.52 29.84 1.84
C GLY A 204 7.37 30.65 1.23
N LEU A 205 6.70 31.51 2.01
CA LEU A 205 5.70 32.46 1.52
C LEU A 205 6.23 33.89 1.77
N GLY A 206 7.18 34.26 0.95
CA GLY A 206 7.70 35.63 0.82
C GLY A 206 8.11 35.86 -0.62
#